data_fc1c22c1445072d9bda56fa74df997c2
#
_entry.id   fc1c22c1445072d9bda56fa74df997c2
#
_cell.length_a   1.000
_cell.length_b   1.000
_cell.length_c   1.000
_cell.angle_alpha   90.00
_cell.angle_beta   90.00
_cell.angle_gamma   90.00
#
_symmetry.space_group_name_H-M   'P 1'
#
loop_
_entity.id
_entity.type
_entity.pdbx_description
1 polymer ?
#
loop_
_entity_poly.entity_id
_entity_poly.type
_entity_poly.pdbx_seq_one_letter_code
_entity_poly.pdbx_strand_id
1 'polypeptide(L)'
;MTKSKLVKPPKTDLTPERFLVRVAFDGTDYKGWQIQETGRTVQGELEGRLSRIFKKPITIHGSGRTDGGVHSVGQCFHFDAFWPHPTKRLMHAINTGEQHGLLITHIHRVAVDFHCRSSAIGKRYRYEIHLGFPPPWEARYCLGLNWDTLDVKAMRKGAKLLLGRHDFRAYGATHRQGMENEYPVKDLWRLEVRQKGRRITIITEASGYLYKMVRRLVGGLLRVGEGKMPPERLLSYRDEKVITAEIPTAPPRGLFMDKVLYDPADLRPRKQP
;
A
#
# COMPACT_ATOMS: atom_id res chain seq x y z
N MET A 1 59.39 15.23 26.98
CA MET A 1 58.15 15.55 26.28
C MET A 1 57.71 14.34 25.44
N THR A 2 56.85 13.51 25.96
CA THR A 2 56.43 12.24 25.35
C THR A 2 55.21 12.50 24.44
N LYS A 3 55.34 12.32 23.13
CA LYS A 3 54.26 12.47 22.19
C LYS A 3 53.25 11.34 22.39
N SER A 4 52.05 11.69 22.85
CA SER A 4 50.89 10.81 22.92
C SER A 4 50.58 10.29 21.50
N LYS A 5 50.70 8.97 21.29
CA LYS A 5 50.21 8.29 20.08
C LYS A 5 48.67 8.31 20.10
N LEU A 6 48.09 9.10 19.25
CA LEU A 6 46.67 9.00 18.92
C LEU A 6 46.37 7.57 18.45
N VAL A 7 45.73 6.78 19.29
CA VAL A 7 45.19 5.47 18.94
C VAL A 7 44.05 5.73 17.94
N LYS A 8 44.24 5.32 16.67
CA LYS A 8 43.14 5.30 15.72
C LYS A 8 42.03 4.41 16.26
N PRO A 9 40.77 4.88 16.28
CA PRO A 9 39.66 4.01 16.66
C PRO A 9 39.64 2.77 15.78
N PRO A 10 39.23 1.60 16.31
CA PRO A 10 39.16 0.37 15.53
C PRO A 10 38.28 0.62 14.31
N LYS A 11 38.71 0.10 13.14
CA LYS A 11 37.88 0.04 11.93
C LYS A 11 36.64 -0.77 12.30
N THR A 12 35.54 -0.07 12.64
CA THR A 12 34.23 -0.69 12.76
C THR A 12 33.90 -1.32 11.40
N ASP A 13 33.64 -2.60 11.42
CA ASP A 13 33.20 -3.34 10.26
C ASP A 13 31.90 -2.69 9.79
N LEU A 14 31.95 -1.93 8.68
CA LEU A 14 30.83 -1.12 8.17
C LEU A 14 29.89 -1.99 7.35
N THR A 15 29.52 -3.16 7.88
CA THR A 15 28.59 -4.07 7.21
C THR A 15 27.20 -3.43 7.15
N PRO A 16 26.60 -3.29 5.98
CA PRO A 16 25.24 -2.78 5.85
C PRO A 16 24.24 -3.69 6.54
N GLU A 17 23.30 -3.07 7.26
CA GLU A 17 22.15 -3.75 7.88
C GLU A 17 20.91 -3.49 7.02
N ARG A 18 19.96 -4.43 7.00
CA ARG A 18 18.67 -4.25 6.34
C ARG A 18 17.64 -3.66 7.28
N PHE A 19 17.00 -2.58 6.81
CA PHE A 19 15.93 -1.90 7.53
C PHE A 19 14.60 -2.12 6.82
N LEU A 20 13.62 -2.66 7.54
CA LEU A 20 12.21 -2.64 7.16
C LEU A 20 11.57 -1.40 7.76
N VAL A 21 10.96 -0.59 6.90
CA VAL A 21 10.36 0.70 7.26
C VAL A 21 8.87 0.69 6.93
N ARG A 22 8.06 1.19 7.87
CA ARG A 22 6.64 1.47 7.62
C ARG A 22 6.45 2.96 7.41
N VAL A 23 5.72 3.32 6.36
CA VAL A 23 5.45 4.70 5.97
C VAL A 23 3.96 4.93 5.76
N ALA A 24 3.46 6.07 6.28
CA ALA A 24 2.16 6.63 5.97
C ALA A 24 2.35 7.81 5.01
N PHE A 25 1.43 7.99 4.07
CA PHE A 25 1.45 9.14 3.17
C PHE A 25 0.06 9.53 2.64
N ASP A 26 -0.13 10.83 2.46
CA ASP A 26 -1.19 11.39 1.64
C ASP A 26 -0.76 11.30 0.16
N GLY A 27 -1.45 10.46 -0.60
CA GLY A 27 -1.12 10.19 -2.00
C GLY A 27 -1.59 11.27 -2.98
N THR A 28 -2.37 12.27 -2.53
CA THR A 28 -3.06 13.23 -3.41
C THR A 28 -2.12 13.91 -4.39
N ASP A 29 -0.95 14.37 -3.92
CA ASP A 29 0.00 15.13 -4.71
C ASP A 29 1.14 14.26 -5.29
N TYR A 30 1.01 12.93 -5.18
CA TYR A 30 1.97 11.97 -5.74
C TYR A 30 1.43 11.26 -6.98
N LYS A 31 2.26 11.07 -7.99
CA LYS A 31 1.98 10.23 -9.17
C LYS A 31 2.06 8.72 -8.85
N GLY A 32 1.94 8.35 -7.57
CA GLY A 32 1.99 7.01 -7.04
C GLY A 32 3.31 6.69 -6.35
N TRP A 33 3.51 5.40 -6.08
CA TRP A 33 4.69 4.92 -5.37
C TRP A 33 5.97 4.99 -6.21
N GLN A 34 5.96 4.33 -7.38
CA GLN A 34 7.14 4.07 -8.19
C GLN A 34 7.68 5.33 -8.87
N ILE A 35 9.00 5.52 -8.88
CA ILE A 35 9.67 6.57 -9.65
C ILE A 35 9.25 6.50 -11.13
N GLN A 36 8.96 7.66 -11.69
CA GLN A 36 8.56 7.89 -13.07
C GLN A 36 9.41 9.01 -13.67
N GLU A 37 9.44 9.11 -14.98
CA GLU A 37 10.20 10.13 -15.71
C GLU A 37 9.80 11.56 -15.29
N THR A 38 8.52 11.77 -15.00
CA THR A 38 8.00 13.07 -14.62
C THR A 38 7.13 12.98 -13.37
N GLY A 39 7.21 14.02 -12.53
CA GLY A 39 6.35 14.22 -11.37
C GLY A 39 6.86 13.56 -10.10
N ARG A 40 6.27 13.98 -9.01
CA ARG A 40 6.64 13.59 -7.66
C ARG A 40 6.11 12.20 -7.32
N THR A 41 6.95 11.35 -6.78
CA THR A 41 6.60 9.99 -6.36
C THR A 41 7.05 9.72 -4.93
N VAL A 42 6.36 8.82 -4.22
CA VAL A 42 6.69 8.49 -2.83
C VAL A 42 8.09 7.88 -2.73
N GLN A 43 8.45 7.00 -3.66
CA GLN A 43 9.78 6.37 -3.71
C GLN A 43 10.88 7.42 -3.91
N GLY A 44 10.73 8.33 -4.86
CA GLY A 44 11.73 9.37 -5.13
C GLY A 44 11.94 10.31 -3.95
N GLU A 45 10.85 10.69 -3.27
CA GLU A 45 10.92 11.51 -2.05
C GLU A 45 11.68 10.80 -0.92
N LEU A 46 11.39 9.50 -0.70
CA LEU A 46 12.07 8.69 0.33
C LEU A 46 13.54 8.48 0.02
N GLU A 47 13.88 8.13 -1.22
CA GLU A 47 15.27 7.94 -1.66
C GLU A 47 16.07 9.24 -1.54
N GLY A 48 15.45 10.37 -1.87
CA GLY A 48 16.06 11.69 -1.70
C GLY A 48 16.34 12.03 -0.23
N ARG A 49 15.42 11.74 0.70
CA ARG A 49 15.64 11.93 2.16
C ARG A 49 16.74 11.03 2.69
N LEU A 50 16.71 9.75 2.37
CA LEU A 50 17.71 8.77 2.79
C LEU A 50 19.09 9.14 2.23
N SER A 51 19.19 9.50 0.96
CA SER A 51 20.46 9.88 0.33
C SER A 51 21.11 11.10 0.99
N ARG A 52 20.30 12.06 1.45
CA ARG A 52 20.79 13.21 2.23
C ARG A 52 21.34 12.80 3.60
N ILE A 53 20.67 11.86 4.29
CA ILE A 53 21.09 11.36 5.61
C ILE A 53 22.38 10.56 5.51
N PHE A 54 22.43 9.63 4.55
CA PHE A 54 23.56 8.71 4.40
C PHE A 54 24.70 9.26 3.54
N LYS A 55 24.54 10.47 2.94
CA LYS A 55 25.51 11.12 2.05
C LYS A 55 25.95 10.25 0.85
N LYS A 56 25.07 9.36 0.41
CA LYS A 56 25.23 8.49 -0.75
C LYS A 56 23.86 8.09 -1.30
N PRO A 57 23.76 7.69 -2.58
CA PRO A 57 22.51 7.16 -3.11
C PRO A 57 22.02 5.95 -2.31
N ILE A 58 20.75 5.95 -1.94
CA ILE A 58 20.06 4.82 -1.28
C ILE A 58 18.89 4.43 -2.15
N THR A 59 18.87 3.20 -2.59
CA THR A 59 17.73 2.61 -3.31
C THR A 59 16.81 1.92 -2.32
N ILE A 60 15.49 2.12 -2.46
CA ILE A 60 14.49 1.44 -1.64
C ILE A 60 13.67 0.46 -2.46
N HIS A 61 13.24 -0.62 -1.82
CA HIS A 61 12.35 -1.62 -2.41
C HIS A 61 11.01 -1.59 -1.69
N GLY A 62 9.92 -1.27 -2.40
CA GLY A 62 8.57 -1.22 -1.84
C GLY A 62 7.89 -2.59 -1.81
N SER A 63 7.04 -2.83 -0.81
CA SER A 63 6.26 -4.08 -0.70
C SER A 63 5.20 -4.21 -1.80
N GLY A 64 4.82 -3.10 -2.44
CA GLY A 64 3.90 -3.03 -3.56
C GLY A 64 3.83 -1.63 -4.13
N ARG A 65 3.28 -1.51 -5.33
CA ARG A 65 3.01 -0.22 -5.95
C ARG A 65 1.63 0.26 -5.55
N THR A 66 1.46 1.57 -5.40
CA THR A 66 0.15 2.24 -5.33
C THR A 66 0.02 3.20 -6.49
N ASP A 67 -1.19 3.36 -7.01
CA ASP A 67 -1.50 4.30 -8.09
C ASP A 67 -1.37 5.75 -7.61
N GLY A 68 -1.31 6.70 -8.54
CA GLY A 68 -1.42 8.13 -8.23
C GLY A 68 -2.71 8.45 -7.48
N GLY A 69 -2.62 9.27 -6.45
CA GLY A 69 -3.75 9.66 -5.60
C GLY A 69 -4.18 8.62 -4.57
N VAL A 70 -3.54 7.45 -4.49
CA VAL A 70 -3.80 6.42 -3.46
C VAL A 70 -2.98 6.71 -2.21
N HIS A 71 -3.62 6.67 -1.05
CA HIS A 71 -2.99 6.92 0.25
C HIS A 71 -2.44 5.65 0.90
N SER A 72 -1.69 5.81 1.96
CA SER A 72 -1.28 4.72 2.82
C SER A 72 -1.16 5.14 4.28
N VAL A 73 -1.47 4.22 5.18
CA VAL A 73 -1.10 4.29 6.60
C VAL A 73 -0.14 3.19 7.01
N GLY A 74 0.16 2.24 6.11
CA GLY A 74 0.96 1.07 6.44
C GLY A 74 1.74 0.45 5.29
N GLN A 75 2.13 1.23 4.26
CA GLN A 75 3.06 0.78 3.24
C GLN A 75 4.41 0.44 3.86
N CYS A 76 5.06 -0.59 3.36
CA CYS A 76 6.39 -0.99 3.80
C CYS A 76 7.40 -0.94 2.65
N PHE A 77 8.63 -0.60 3.01
CA PHE A 77 9.79 -0.73 2.12
C PHE A 77 11.01 -1.18 2.91
N HIS A 78 12.01 -1.71 2.24
CA HIS A 78 13.30 -1.99 2.86
C HIS A 78 14.44 -1.32 2.08
N PHE A 79 15.54 -1.12 2.77
CA PHE A 79 16.81 -0.65 2.20
C PHE A 79 17.98 -1.15 3.06
N ASP A 80 19.18 -1.10 2.50
CA ASP A 80 20.41 -1.50 3.17
C ASP A 80 21.32 -0.29 3.40
N ALA A 81 21.74 -0.11 4.67
CA ALA A 81 22.68 0.95 5.02
C ALA A 81 23.40 0.63 6.34
N PHE A 82 24.53 1.29 6.57
CA PHE A 82 25.18 1.28 7.89
C PHE A 82 24.60 2.40 8.75
N TRP A 83 24.05 2.05 9.92
CA TRP A 83 23.52 2.99 10.89
C TRP A 83 23.87 2.58 12.34
N PRO A 84 24.89 3.18 12.98
CA PRO A 84 25.40 2.74 14.29
C PRO A 84 24.51 3.16 15.46
N HIS A 85 23.39 3.81 15.20
CA HIS A 85 22.52 4.35 16.24
C HIS A 85 21.20 3.57 16.32
N PRO A 86 20.41 3.74 17.40
CA PRO A 86 19.06 3.19 17.51
C PRO A 86 18.18 3.62 16.32
N THR A 87 17.29 2.71 15.85
CA THR A 87 16.36 2.98 14.73
C THR A 87 15.45 4.17 14.97
N LYS A 88 15.18 4.50 16.26
CA LYS A 88 14.40 5.68 16.65
C LYS A 88 15.06 7.00 16.19
N ARG A 89 16.40 7.09 16.23
CA ARG A 89 17.14 8.26 15.72
C ARG A 89 17.05 8.35 14.20
N LEU A 90 17.12 7.20 13.50
CA LEU A 90 16.94 7.17 12.05
C LEU A 90 15.53 7.60 11.64
N MET A 91 14.51 7.10 12.34
CA MET A 91 13.12 7.50 12.11
C MET A 91 12.93 9.01 12.31
N HIS A 92 13.51 9.57 13.36
CA HIS A 92 13.49 11.02 13.61
C HIS A 92 14.17 11.78 12.46
N ALA A 93 15.38 11.36 12.06
CA ALA A 93 16.13 12.01 10.98
C ALA A 93 15.38 12.01 9.65
N ILE A 94 14.69 10.90 9.29
CA ILE A 94 13.90 10.83 8.05
C ILE A 94 12.66 11.73 8.14
N ASN A 95 12.06 11.86 9.32
CA ASN A 95 10.86 12.67 9.56
C ASN A 95 11.18 14.16 9.80
N THR A 96 12.44 14.54 9.94
CA THR A 96 12.83 15.96 10.14
C THR A 96 12.71 16.75 8.81
N GLY A 97 12.25 18.00 8.91
CA GLY A 97 12.04 18.89 7.77
C GLY A 97 10.59 18.89 7.27
N GLU A 98 10.38 19.39 6.06
CA GLU A 98 9.06 19.46 5.46
C GLU A 98 8.47 18.06 5.25
N GLN A 99 7.33 17.81 5.85
CA GLN A 99 6.70 16.48 5.87
C GLN A 99 6.03 16.10 4.54
N HIS A 100 5.64 17.08 3.72
CA HIS A 100 4.99 16.89 2.41
C HIS A 100 3.97 15.72 2.36
N GLY A 101 3.22 15.50 3.44
CA GLY A 101 2.26 14.40 3.51
C GLY A 101 2.88 12.99 3.63
N LEU A 102 4.12 12.85 4.14
CA LEU A 102 4.82 11.59 4.30
C LEU A 102 5.40 11.45 5.73
N LEU A 103 5.12 10.34 6.41
CA LEU A 103 5.55 10.07 7.78
C LEU A 103 6.06 8.64 7.92
N ILE A 104 7.29 8.48 8.40
CA ILE A 104 7.82 7.19 8.84
C ILE A 104 7.26 6.88 10.23
N THR A 105 6.55 5.75 10.34
CA THR A 105 5.89 5.35 11.59
C THR A 105 6.67 4.30 12.38
N HIS A 106 7.41 3.42 11.70
CA HIS A 106 8.20 2.36 12.32
C HIS A 106 9.43 2.03 11.49
N ILE A 107 10.52 1.64 12.16
CA ILE A 107 11.74 1.09 11.55
C ILE A 107 12.18 -0.11 12.37
N HIS A 108 12.41 -1.24 11.71
CA HIS A 108 12.97 -2.46 12.30
C HIS A 108 14.23 -2.88 11.55
N ARG A 109 15.25 -3.39 12.27
CA ARG A 109 16.29 -4.18 11.64
C ARG A 109 15.76 -5.57 11.39
N VAL A 110 15.99 -6.08 10.19
CA VAL A 110 15.56 -7.41 9.77
C VAL A 110 16.73 -8.21 9.21
N ALA A 111 16.56 -9.49 9.00
CA ALA A 111 17.58 -10.34 8.38
C ALA A 111 17.92 -9.84 6.96
N VAL A 112 19.15 -10.04 6.53
CA VAL A 112 19.63 -9.56 5.22
C VAL A 112 18.95 -10.26 4.04
N ASP A 113 18.41 -11.45 4.24
CA ASP A 113 17.61 -12.21 3.28
C ASP A 113 16.12 -11.80 3.24
N PHE A 114 15.67 -10.97 4.19
CA PHE A 114 14.30 -10.46 4.20
C PHE A 114 14.04 -9.55 3.01
N HIS A 115 12.95 -9.77 2.28
CA HIS A 115 12.55 -8.89 1.19
C HIS A 115 11.09 -8.47 1.35
N CYS A 116 10.83 -7.16 1.55
CA CYS A 116 9.51 -6.63 1.95
C CYS A 116 8.35 -6.97 1.00
N ARG A 117 8.62 -7.38 -0.25
CA ARG A 117 7.60 -7.81 -1.21
C ARG A 117 7.37 -9.33 -1.16
N SER A 118 8.45 -10.13 -1.24
CA SER A 118 8.36 -11.59 -1.30
C SER A 118 8.06 -12.22 0.06
N SER A 119 8.54 -11.61 1.17
CA SER A 119 8.21 -12.05 2.52
C SER A 119 6.80 -11.63 2.98
N ALA A 120 6.09 -10.82 2.19
CA ALA A 120 4.72 -10.44 2.54
C ALA A 120 3.76 -11.58 2.25
N ILE A 121 3.01 -12.02 3.28
CA ILE A 121 1.95 -13.03 3.15
C ILE A 121 0.66 -12.47 2.59
N GLY A 122 0.44 -11.16 2.71
CA GLY A 122 -0.72 -10.47 2.15
C GLY A 122 -0.75 -8.99 2.46
N LYS A 123 -1.84 -8.36 2.05
CA LYS A 123 -2.06 -6.93 2.24
C LYS A 123 -3.51 -6.64 2.59
N ARG A 124 -3.70 -5.59 3.41
CA ARG A 124 -5.01 -5.02 3.73
C ARG A 124 -5.11 -3.65 3.07
N TYR A 125 -6.25 -3.41 2.46
CA TYR A 125 -6.67 -2.10 2.00
C TYR A 125 -8.02 -1.73 2.61
N ARG A 126 -8.30 -0.44 2.71
CA ARG A 126 -9.65 0.08 2.94
C ARG A 126 -9.97 1.13 1.89
N TYR A 127 -11.25 1.26 1.59
CA TYR A 127 -11.77 2.29 0.73
C TYR A 127 -12.89 3.05 1.46
N GLU A 128 -12.74 4.38 1.52
CA GLU A 128 -13.65 5.27 2.22
C GLU A 128 -14.63 5.93 1.26
N ILE A 129 -15.91 5.87 1.60
CA ILE A 129 -17.01 6.48 0.83
C ILE A 129 -17.81 7.35 1.80
N HIS A 130 -18.22 8.53 1.34
CA HIS A 130 -19.14 9.42 2.04
C HIS A 130 -20.44 9.55 1.24
N LEU A 131 -21.57 9.25 1.85
CA LEU A 131 -22.89 9.48 1.28
C LEU A 131 -23.22 10.98 1.35
N GLY A 132 -23.58 11.57 0.22
CA GLY A 132 -23.66 13.01 0.05
C GLY A 132 -22.28 13.68 -0.09
N PHE A 133 -22.25 15.00 0.06
CA PHE A 133 -21.02 15.78 -0.05
C PHE A 133 -20.16 15.66 1.23
N PRO A 134 -18.91 15.20 1.14
CA PRO A 134 -18.02 15.17 2.30
C PRO A 134 -17.58 16.57 2.70
N PRO A 135 -17.28 16.81 3.99
CA PRO A 135 -16.64 18.04 4.43
C PRO A 135 -15.31 18.29 3.67
N PRO A 136 -14.90 19.55 3.42
CA PRO A 136 -13.69 19.85 2.65
C PRO A 136 -12.41 19.18 3.16
N TRP A 137 -12.25 19.04 4.48
CA TRP A 137 -11.09 18.37 5.11
C TRP A 137 -11.11 16.84 4.99
N GLU A 138 -12.24 16.23 4.57
CA GLU A 138 -12.36 14.80 4.29
C GLU A 138 -12.40 14.49 2.79
N ALA A 139 -12.71 15.46 1.94
CA ALA A 139 -12.94 15.27 0.51
C ALA A 139 -11.74 14.69 -0.25
N ARG A 140 -10.52 14.92 0.26
CA ARG A 140 -9.28 14.33 -0.30
C ARG A 140 -9.12 12.84 0.03
N TYR A 141 -9.85 12.34 1.05
CA TYR A 141 -9.64 11.03 1.68
C TYR A 141 -10.82 10.08 1.54
N CYS A 142 -11.84 10.44 0.77
CA CYS A 142 -13.00 9.59 0.51
C CYS A 142 -13.61 9.88 -0.86
N LEU A 143 -14.39 8.93 -1.35
CA LEU A 143 -15.29 9.14 -2.48
C LEU A 143 -16.59 9.74 -1.96
N GLY A 144 -16.84 11.03 -2.24
CA GLY A 144 -18.17 11.63 -2.05
C GLY A 144 -19.13 11.16 -3.14
N LEU A 145 -20.34 10.81 -2.78
CA LEU A 145 -21.42 10.46 -3.68
C LEU A 145 -22.50 11.54 -3.67
N ASN A 146 -23.13 11.79 -4.81
CA ASN A 146 -24.17 12.82 -4.92
C ASN A 146 -25.53 12.36 -4.36
N TRP A 147 -25.62 11.15 -3.81
CA TRP A 147 -26.83 10.57 -3.22
C TRP A 147 -26.58 10.11 -1.79
N ASP A 148 -27.67 10.08 -1.01
CA ASP A 148 -27.63 9.85 0.43
C ASP A 148 -27.78 8.37 0.82
N THR A 149 -28.03 7.48 -0.13
CA THR A 149 -28.30 6.06 0.16
C THR A 149 -27.63 5.12 -0.83
N LEU A 150 -27.21 3.97 -0.30
CA LEU A 150 -26.79 2.79 -1.06
C LEU A 150 -27.41 1.55 -0.40
N ASP A 151 -27.75 0.53 -1.19
CA ASP A 151 -28.11 -0.78 -0.64
C ASP A 151 -26.86 -1.52 -0.13
N VAL A 152 -26.48 -1.18 1.10
CA VAL A 152 -25.33 -1.80 1.79
C VAL A 152 -25.56 -3.30 2.03
N LYS A 153 -26.82 -3.75 2.16
CA LYS A 153 -27.15 -5.16 2.33
C LYS A 153 -26.82 -5.95 1.05
N ALA A 154 -27.21 -5.43 -0.10
CA ALA A 154 -26.85 -6.00 -1.39
C ALA A 154 -25.33 -5.96 -1.62
N MET A 155 -24.64 -4.87 -1.28
CA MET A 155 -23.17 -4.78 -1.34
C MET A 155 -22.51 -5.87 -0.49
N ARG A 156 -22.97 -6.11 0.74
CA ARG A 156 -22.46 -7.17 1.62
C ARG A 156 -22.67 -8.57 1.02
N LYS A 157 -23.82 -8.80 0.37
CA LYS A 157 -24.10 -10.06 -0.35
C LYS A 157 -23.09 -10.25 -1.48
N GLY A 158 -22.90 -9.26 -2.34
CA GLY A 158 -21.94 -9.31 -3.44
C GLY A 158 -20.48 -9.49 -2.96
N ALA A 159 -20.10 -8.83 -1.86
CA ALA A 159 -18.78 -8.99 -1.28
C ALA A 159 -18.49 -10.45 -0.84
N LYS A 160 -19.47 -11.11 -0.22
CA LYS A 160 -19.33 -12.51 0.23
C LYS A 160 -19.13 -13.48 -0.94
N LEU A 161 -19.76 -13.24 -2.09
CA LEU A 161 -19.67 -14.09 -3.28
C LEU A 161 -18.26 -14.10 -3.90
N LEU A 162 -17.44 -13.09 -3.63
CA LEU A 162 -16.10 -12.94 -4.19
C LEU A 162 -14.99 -13.52 -3.31
N LEU A 163 -15.31 -13.96 -2.07
CA LEU A 163 -14.31 -14.50 -1.14
C LEU A 163 -13.72 -15.83 -1.64
N GLY A 164 -12.49 -16.10 -1.25
CA GLY A 164 -11.78 -17.33 -1.54
C GLY A 164 -10.70 -17.17 -2.61
N ARG A 165 -10.14 -18.31 -3.02
CA ARG A 165 -9.07 -18.40 -4.01
C ARG A 165 -9.63 -18.54 -5.40
N HIS A 166 -9.52 -17.48 -6.19
CA HIS A 166 -10.10 -17.39 -7.54
C HIS A 166 -9.18 -16.67 -8.52
N ASP A 167 -9.45 -16.87 -9.81
CA ASP A 167 -8.90 -16.02 -10.86
C ASP A 167 -9.62 -14.66 -10.89
N PHE A 168 -8.90 -13.60 -10.54
CA PHE A 168 -9.43 -12.24 -10.47
C PHE A 168 -9.08 -11.38 -11.69
N ARG A 169 -8.72 -11.97 -12.85
CA ARG A 169 -8.38 -11.17 -14.04
C ARG A 169 -9.48 -10.21 -14.47
N ALA A 170 -10.75 -10.58 -14.31
CA ALA A 170 -11.90 -9.72 -14.58
C ALA A 170 -11.91 -8.44 -13.73
N TYR A 171 -11.32 -8.49 -12.56
CA TYR A 171 -11.17 -7.36 -11.65
C TYR A 171 -9.80 -6.67 -11.76
N GLY A 172 -8.89 -7.18 -12.56
CA GLY A 172 -7.65 -6.50 -12.92
C GLY A 172 -7.87 -5.46 -14.03
N ALA A 173 -6.93 -4.54 -14.18
CA ALA A 173 -6.79 -3.75 -15.37
C ALA A 173 -5.57 -4.22 -16.15
N THR A 174 -5.63 -4.18 -17.47
CA THR A 174 -4.48 -4.46 -18.31
C THR A 174 -3.44 -3.35 -18.14
N HIS A 175 -2.20 -3.73 -17.83
CA HIS A 175 -1.05 -2.89 -18.13
C HIS A 175 -0.84 -2.97 -19.63
N ARG A 176 -0.67 -1.90 -20.36
CA ARG A 176 -0.34 -1.81 -21.80
C ARG A 176 -0.51 -3.13 -22.59
N GLN A 177 -0.94 -3.07 -23.84
CA GLN A 177 -1.03 -4.24 -24.72
C GLN A 177 0.19 -5.17 -24.59
N GLY A 178 -0.04 -6.44 -24.28
CA GLY A 178 1.03 -7.47 -24.18
C GLY A 178 1.51 -7.82 -22.76
N MET A 179 1.06 -7.14 -21.69
CA MET A 179 1.31 -7.59 -20.31
C MET A 179 0.05 -8.21 -19.72
N GLU A 180 -0.14 -9.47 -19.95
CA GLU A 180 -1.15 -10.26 -19.22
C GLU A 180 -0.75 -10.37 -17.74
N ASN A 181 -1.75 -10.48 -16.86
CA ASN A 181 -1.52 -10.74 -15.45
C ASN A 181 -0.94 -12.17 -15.30
N GLU A 182 0.39 -12.31 -15.19
CA GLU A 182 1.07 -13.61 -15.08
C GLU A 182 0.52 -14.50 -13.95
N TYR A 183 0.00 -13.89 -12.88
CA TYR A 183 -0.54 -14.61 -11.72
C TYR A 183 -1.91 -14.07 -11.33
N PRO A 184 -2.97 -14.35 -12.10
CA PRO A 184 -4.30 -13.78 -11.85
C PRO A 184 -5.01 -14.39 -10.65
N VAL A 185 -4.59 -15.59 -10.20
CA VAL A 185 -5.19 -16.27 -9.05
C VAL A 185 -4.72 -15.59 -7.77
N LYS A 186 -5.68 -15.11 -6.97
CA LYS A 186 -5.46 -14.51 -5.65
C LYS A 186 -6.37 -15.17 -4.64
N ASP A 187 -5.95 -15.19 -3.39
CA ASP A 187 -6.77 -15.64 -2.28
C ASP A 187 -7.30 -14.38 -1.55
N LEU A 188 -8.61 -14.14 -1.70
CA LEU A 188 -9.31 -13.00 -1.11
C LEU A 188 -9.93 -13.43 0.23
N TRP A 189 -9.25 -13.15 1.32
CA TRP A 189 -9.63 -13.60 2.67
C TRP A 189 -10.74 -12.77 3.27
N ARG A 190 -10.82 -11.49 2.89
CA ARG A 190 -11.77 -10.54 3.43
C ARG A 190 -12.20 -9.55 2.36
N LEU A 191 -13.51 -9.34 2.26
CA LEU A 191 -14.13 -8.22 1.57
C LEU A 191 -15.38 -7.84 2.36
N GLU A 192 -15.28 -6.78 3.13
CA GLU A 192 -16.29 -6.40 4.12
C GLU A 192 -16.78 -4.99 3.87
N VAL A 193 -18.10 -4.77 3.93
CA VAL A 193 -18.74 -3.46 3.79
C VAL A 193 -19.33 -3.06 5.14
N ARG A 194 -18.81 -1.99 5.73
CA ARG A 194 -19.26 -1.39 6.98
C ARG A 194 -19.91 -0.05 6.69
N GLN A 195 -20.98 0.26 7.42
CA GLN A 195 -21.58 1.58 7.39
C GLN A 195 -21.73 2.12 8.81
N LYS A 196 -21.37 3.38 9.00
CA LYS A 196 -21.63 4.16 10.22
C LYS A 196 -22.09 5.55 9.81
N GLY A 197 -23.38 5.82 9.99
CA GLY A 197 -23.98 7.05 9.48
C GLY A 197 -23.82 7.22 7.98
N ARG A 198 -23.28 8.34 7.54
CA ARG A 198 -23.00 8.66 6.13
C ARG A 198 -21.70 8.05 5.60
N ARG A 199 -20.88 7.42 6.44
CA ARG A 199 -19.61 6.83 6.05
C ARG A 199 -19.76 5.33 5.77
N ILE A 200 -19.28 4.91 4.61
CA ILE A 200 -19.13 3.49 4.24
C ILE A 200 -17.65 3.21 4.06
N THR A 201 -17.16 2.17 4.74
CA THR A 201 -15.79 1.67 4.63
C THR A 201 -15.82 0.27 4.04
N ILE A 202 -15.13 0.05 2.93
CA ILE A 202 -14.91 -1.27 2.34
C ILE A 202 -13.49 -1.71 2.73
N ILE A 203 -13.39 -2.85 3.44
CA ILE A 203 -12.11 -3.42 3.89
C ILE A 203 -11.84 -4.69 3.10
N THR A 204 -10.63 -4.84 2.56
CA THR A 204 -10.23 -6.03 1.83
C THR A 204 -8.86 -6.52 2.28
N GLU A 205 -8.71 -7.85 2.42
CA GLU A 205 -7.45 -8.53 2.71
C GLU A 205 -7.28 -9.69 1.74
N ALA A 206 -6.08 -9.81 1.16
CA ALA A 206 -5.75 -10.87 0.22
C ALA A 206 -4.25 -11.20 0.20
N SER A 207 -3.90 -12.35 -0.35
CA SER A 207 -2.50 -12.76 -0.60
C SER A 207 -1.76 -11.78 -1.53
N GLY A 208 -2.49 -11.02 -2.34
CA GLY A 208 -1.99 -10.01 -3.26
C GLY A 208 -3.12 -9.45 -4.11
N TYR A 209 -2.82 -8.43 -4.89
CA TYR A 209 -3.80 -7.77 -5.76
C TYR A 209 -3.21 -7.54 -7.14
N LEU A 210 -4.05 -7.66 -8.17
CA LEU A 210 -3.74 -7.25 -9.53
C LEU A 210 -3.79 -5.72 -9.64
N TYR A 211 -3.26 -5.20 -10.73
CA TYR A 211 -3.33 -3.77 -11.01
C TYR A 211 -4.78 -3.27 -10.99
N LYS A 212 -5.05 -2.23 -10.22
CA LYS A 212 -6.38 -1.62 -9.97
C LYS A 212 -7.45 -2.56 -9.38
N MET A 213 -7.12 -3.80 -9.01
CA MET A 213 -8.09 -4.80 -8.54
C MET A 213 -8.96 -4.28 -7.39
N VAL A 214 -8.38 -3.70 -6.34
CA VAL A 214 -9.17 -3.17 -5.21
C VAL A 214 -10.17 -2.13 -5.67
N ARG A 215 -9.77 -1.19 -6.53
CA ARG A 215 -10.63 -0.12 -7.04
C ARG A 215 -11.76 -0.66 -7.94
N ARG A 216 -11.53 -1.75 -8.66
CA ARG A 216 -12.56 -2.42 -9.46
C ARG A 216 -13.51 -3.25 -8.60
N LEU A 217 -13.02 -3.93 -7.56
CA LEU A 217 -13.88 -4.56 -6.56
C LEU A 217 -14.84 -3.54 -5.93
N VAL A 218 -14.32 -2.38 -5.53
CA VAL A 218 -15.13 -1.27 -5.01
C VAL A 218 -16.12 -0.76 -6.06
N GLY A 219 -15.68 -0.58 -7.30
CA GLY A 219 -16.55 -0.12 -8.40
C GLY A 219 -17.72 -1.07 -8.66
N GLY A 220 -17.47 -2.38 -8.66
CA GLY A 220 -18.51 -3.39 -8.76
C GLY A 220 -19.50 -3.35 -7.60
N LEU A 221 -18.99 -3.27 -6.37
CA LEU A 221 -19.83 -3.15 -5.17
C LEU A 221 -20.68 -1.87 -5.16
N LEU A 222 -20.15 -0.75 -5.67
CA LEU A 222 -20.92 0.49 -5.83
C LEU A 222 -22.06 0.31 -6.81
N ARG A 223 -21.84 -0.35 -7.97
CA ARG A 223 -22.91 -0.63 -8.94
C ARG A 223 -24.03 -1.48 -8.33
N VAL A 224 -23.66 -2.45 -7.47
CA VAL A 224 -24.64 -3.25 -6.72
C VAL A 224 -25.39 -2.36 -5.72
N GLY A 225 -24.70 -1.53 -4.95
CA GLY A 225 -25.32 -0.64 -3.97
C GLY A 225 -26.23 0.43 -4.59
N GLU A 226 -25.94 0.85 -5.82
CA GLU A 226 -26.77 1.74 -6.64
C GLU A 226 -28.01 1.05 -7.24
N GLY A 227 -28.16 -0.26 -7.05
CA GLY A 227 -29.23 -1.05 -7.71
C GLY A 227 -29.05 -1.22 -9.23
N LYS A 228 -27.89 -0.85 -9.78
CA LYS A 228 -27.59 -0.93 -11.22
C LYS A 228 -27.16 -2.32 -11.67
N MET A 229 -26.92 -3.23 -10.72
CA MET A 229 -26.46 -4.59 -10.97
C MET A 229 -26.83 -5.51 -9.80
N PRO A 230 -27.33 -6.73 -10.03
CA PRO A 230 -27.56 -7.69 -8.96
C PRO A 230 -26.21 -8.21 -8.41
N PRO A 231 -26.14 -8.56 -7.11
CA PRO A 231 -24.91 -9.07 -6.47
C PRO A 231 -24.29 -10.26 -7.21
N GLU A 232 -25.10 -11.15 -7.76
CA GLU A 232 -24.67 -12.37 -8.45
C GLU A 232 -23.89 -12.07 -9.73
N ARG A 233 -24.15 -10.93 -10.37
CA ARG A 233 -23.42 -10.54 -11.57
C ARG A 233 -21.92 -10.33 -11.32
N LEU A 234 -21.53 -9.94 -10.09
CA LEU A 234 -20.12 -9.88 -9.70
C LEU A 234 -19.44 -11.25 -9.80
N LEU A 235 -20.16 -12.31 -9.40
CA LEU A 235 -19.69 -13.68 -9.53
C LEU A 235 -19.55 -14.10 -10.98
N SER A 236 -20.55 -13.81 -11.81
CA SER A 236 -20.52 -14.12 -13.26
C SER A 236 -19.30 -13.51 -13.94
N TYR A 237 -18.99 -12.22 -13.70
CA TYR A 237 -17.80 -11.60 -14.29
C TYR A 237 -16.50 -12.28 -13.86
N ARG A 238 -16.39 -12.69 -12.58
CA ARG A 238 -15.22 -13.44 -12.11
C ARG A 238 -15.07 -14.74 -12.89
N ASP A 239 -16.16 -15.49 -13.05
CA ASP A 239 -16.14 -16.83 -13.67
C ASP A 239 -15.98 -16.77 -15.18
N GLU A 240 -16.55 -15.77 -15.83
CA GLU A 240 -16.35 -15.46 -17.26
C GLU A 240 -14.92 -14.97 -17.56
N LYS A 241 -14.19 -14.48 -16.55
CA LYS A 241 -12.80 -13.95 -16.66
C LYS A 241 -12.66 -12.78 -17.64
N VAL A 242 -13.75 -12.06 -17.90
CA VAL A 242 -13.79 -10.95 -18.86
C VAL A 242 -13.67 -9.61 -18.15
N ILE A 243 -12.73 -8.78 -18.61
CA ILE A 243 -12.64 -7.39 -18.17
C ILE A 243 -13.76 -6.60 -18.85
N THR A 244 -14.66 -6.05 -18.05
CA THR A 244 -15.83 -5.29 -18.55
C THR A 244 -15.82 -3.85 -18.09
N ALA A 245 -16.39 -2.94 -18.89
CA ALA A 245 -16.66 -1.56 -18.52
C ALA A 245 -17.80 -1.43 -17.48
N GLU A 246 -18.64 -2.46 -17.32
CA GLU A 246 -19.70 -2.48 -16.30
C GLU A 246 -19.17 -2.45 -14.87
N ILE A 247 -17.90 -2.91 -14.66
CA ILE A 247 -17.18 -2.76 -13.40
C ILE A 247 -16.22 -1.57 -13.51
N PRO A 248 -16.61 -0.36 -13.11
CA PRO A 248 -15.77 0.81 -13.21
C PRO A 248 -14.61 0.74 -12.21
N THR A 249 -13.54 1.47 -12.50
CA THR A 249 -12.45 1.67 -11.55
C THR A 249 -12.78 2.84 -10.62
N ALA A 250 -13.03 2.58 -9.35
CA ALA A 250 -13.31 3.63 -8.37
C ALA A 250 -12.15 4.65 -8.29
N PRO A 251 -12.40 5.94 -8.02
CA PRO A 251 -11.38 6.97 -7.88
C PRO A 251 -10.29 6.60 -6.84
N PRO A 252 -9.04 7.03 -7.01
CA PRO A 252 -7.96 6.66 -6.08
C PRO A 252 -8.10 7.28 -4.68
N ARG A 253 -8.67 8.49 -4.58
CA ARG A 253 -8.73 9.31 -3.35
C ARG A 253 -9.40 8.66 -2.14
N GLY A 254 -10.23 7.62 -2.34
CA GLY A 254 -10.82 6.87 -1.23
C GLY A 254 -9.98 5.68 -0.79
N LEU A 255 -8.94 5.30 -1.54
CA LEU A 255 -8.18 4.09 -1.30
C LEU A 255 -6.97 4.31 -0.40
N PHE A 256 -6.84 3.47 0.62
CA PHE A 256 -5.69 3.42 1.53
C PHE A 256 -5.08 2.02 1.57
N MET A 257 -3.78 1.92 1.41
CA MET A 257 -3.06 0.73 1.85
C MET A 257 -2.92 0.79 3.38
N ASP A 258 -3.64 -0.09 4.08
CA ASP A 258 -3.69 -0.09 5.54
C ASP A 258 -2.53 -0.83 6.18
N LYS A 259 -2.20 -2.00 5.63
CA LYS A 259 -1.20 -2.88 6.25
C LYS A 259 -0.62 -3.85 5.23
N VAL A 260 0.68 -4.09 5.33
CA VAL A 260 1.36 -5.26 4.76
C VAL A 260 1.47 -6.30 5.86
N LEU A 261 1.09 -7.53 5.56
CA LEU A 261 1.09 -8.66 6.51
C LEU A 261 2.37 -9.48 6.30
N TYR A 262 3.10 -9.67 7.39
CA TYR A 262 4.31 -10.51 7.45
C TYR A 262 4.16 -11.54 8.56
N ASP A 263 4.88 -12.65 8.46
CA ASP A 263 5.06 -13.55 9.59
C ASP A 263 5.82 -12.82 10.71
N PRO A 264 5.33 -12.86 11.96
CA PRO A 264 6.06 -12.26 13.08
C PRO A 264 7.49 -12.80 13.25
N ALA A 265 7.77 -14.04 12.83
CA ALA A 265 9.10 -14.63 12.86
C ALA A 265 10.08 -13.92 11.92
N ASP A 266 9.62 -13.46 10.73
CA ASP A 266 10.44 -12.74 9.75
C ASP A 266 10.82 -11.33 10.20
N LEU A 267 10.10 -10.77 11.17
CA LEU A 267 10.34 -9.41 11.69
C LEU A 267 11.36 -9.38 12.83
N ARG A 268 11.86 -10.54 13.29
CA ARG A 268 12.88 -10.63 14.33
C ARG A 268 14.26 -10.51 13.70
N PRO A 269 15.16 -9.66 14.25
CA PRO A 269 16.55 -9.66 13.82
C PRO A 269 17.12 -11.06 14.14
N ARG A 270 17.57 -11.77 13.12
CA ARG A 270 18.36 -12.99 13.35
C ARG A 270 19.70 -12.55 13.91
N LYS A 271 20.10 -13.12 15.07
CA LYS A 271 21.47 -12.96 15.57
C LYS A 271 22.39 -13.48 14.44
N GLN A 272 23.28 -12.64 13.96
CA GLN A 272 24.35 -13.10 13.09
C GLN A 272 25.17 -14.13 13.87
N PRO A 273 25.58 -15.24 13.23
CA PRO A 273 26.43 -16.24 13.85
C PRO A 273 27.76 -15.69 14.30
#